data_77451ed2f52fa9303362c1ea8c09d76c
#
_entry.id   77451ed2f52fa9303362c1ea8c09d76c
#
_cell.length_a   1.000
_cell.length_b   1.000
_cell.length_c   1.000
_cell.angle_alpha   90.00
_cell.angle_beta   90.00
_cell.angle_gamma   90.00
#
_symmetry.space_group_name_H-M   'P 1'
#
loop_
_entity.id
_entity.type
_entity.pdbx_description
1 polymer ?
#
loop_
_entity_poly.entity_id
_entity_poly.type
_entity_poly.pdbx_seq_one_letter_code
_entity_poly.pdbx_strand_id
1 'polypeptide(L)'
;MNRDTLKQIMIDQKDIYLNNPLITRQYFLETNVNYCFVGIRRTGKSYMMYQQIKQLEADGIPLSQIIYVNFEDERLLEMTAEDLNLILEIGLEISETDIKPYLFLDEIQNINGWEKFVRRIADMKYRINITGSNSKMLSSEIASTLGGRFVIMNIYPYSFSEYLIANNMTKNYLDVISTKDRADVQNQYNKYVTYGDTEEDKQEIAAIDHI
;
A
#
# COMPACT_ATOMS: atom_id res chain seq x y z
N MET A 1 15.23 9.78 -17.15
CA MET A 1 14.50 8.49 -17.25
C MET A 1 14.00 8.25 -18.66
N ASN A 2 14.17 7.04 -19.24
CA ASN A 2 13.60 6.71 -20.55
C ASN A 2 12.09 6.41 -20.41
N ARG A 3 11.28 7.00 -21.32
CA ARG A 3 9.82 6.88 -21.30
C ARG A 3 9.32 5.44 -21.50
N ASP A 4 9.91 4.72 -22.45
CA ASP A 4 9.47 3.34 -22.76
C ASP A 4 9.82 2.39 -21.61
N THR A 5 10.98 2.58 -21.00
CA THR A 5 11.38 1.84 -19.82
C THR A 5 10.41 2.09 -18.65
N LEU A 6 10.04 3.35 -18.38
CA LEU A 6 9.08 3.68 -17.33
C LEU A 6 7.70 3.07 -17.61
N LYS A 7 7.24 3.13 -18.87
CA LYS A 7 5.97 2.50 -19.28
C LYS A 7 5.98 1.00 -19.05
N GLN A 8 7.09 0.33 -19.38
CA GLN A 8 7.22 -1.12 -19.15
C GLN A 8 7.21 -1.44 -17.63
N ILE A 9 7.93 -0.67 -16.82
CA ILE A 9 7.92 -0.83 -15.35
C ILE A 9 6.50 -0.70 -14.79
N MET A 10 5.74 0.31 -15.23
CA MET A 10 4.36 0.52 -14.78
C MET A 10 3.45 -0.67 -15.16
N ILE A 11 3.68 -1.30 -16.33
CA ILE A 11 2.96 -2.50 -16.76
C ILE A 11 3.35 -3.69 -15.89
N ASP A 12 4.65 -3.94 -15.70
CA ASP A 12 5.16 -5.06 -14.90
C ASP A 12 4.66 -4.99 -13.45
N GLN A 13 4.71 -3.80 -12.85
CA GLN A 13 4.27 -3.58 -11.48
C GLN A 13 2.74 -3.73 -11.31
N LYS A 14 1.97 -3.50 -12.37
CA LYS A 14 0.52 -3.75 -12.36
C LYS A 14 0.23 -5.23 -12.12
N ASP A 15 0.95 -6.13 -12.76
CA ASP A 15 0.77 -7.57 -12.58
C ASP A 15 1.08 -8.01 -11.14
N ILE A 16 2.03 -7.32 -10.47
CA ILE A 16 2.37 -7.62 -9.08
C ILE A 16 1.16 -7.37 -8.15
N TYR A 17 0.56 -6.18 -8.17
CA TYR A 17 -0.54 -5.88 -7.23
C TYR A 17 -1.83 -6.61 -7.59
N LEU A 18 -2.06 -6.97 -8.85
CA LEU A 18 -3.23 -7.75 -9.26
C LEU A 18 -3.18 -9.19 -8.76
N ASN A 19 -2.00 -9.80 -8.76
CA ASN A 19 -1.82 -11.22 -8.45
C ASN A 19 -1.47 -11.49 -6.98
N ASN A 20 -1.13 -10.46 -6.20
CA ASN A 20 -0.80 -10.65 -4.78
C ASN A 20 -2.05 -11.02 -3.96
N PRO A 21 -1.98 -12.08 -3.15
CA PRO A 21 -3.04 -12.40 -2.20
C PRO A 21 -3.18 -11.24 -1.20
N LEU A 22 -4.41 -10.81 -0.97
CA LEU A 22 -4.71 -9.69 -0.10
C LEU A 22 -5.48 -10.15 1.13
N ILE A 23 -4.93 -9.88 2.29
CA ILE A 23 -5.65 -9.94 3.55
C ILE A 23 -6.26 -8.58 3.82
N THR A 24 -7.58 -8.47 3.71
CA THR A 24 -8.29 -7.21 3.93
C THR A 24 -8.15 -6.77 5.39
N ARG A 25 -7.59 -5.59 5.58
CA ARG A 25 -7.45 -4.95 6.89
C ARG A 25 -8.67 -4.10 7.21
N GLN A 26 -8.96 -3.95 8.50
CA GLN A 26 -10.11 -3.18 8.98
C GLN A 26 -9.83 -1.66 8.99
N TYR A 27 -9.38 -1.13 7.87
CA TYR A 27 -9.25 0.31 7.65
C TYR A 27 -10.35 0.78 6.70
N PHE A 28 -11.05 1.84 7.09
CA PHE A 28 -12.00 2.50 6.21
C PHE A 28 -11.25 3.53 5.35
N LEU A 29 -11.26 3.34 4.03
CA LEU A 29 -10.61 4.22 3.06
C LEU A 29 -11.66 4.83 2.14
N GLU A 30 -11.75 6.15 2.14
CA GLU A 30 -12.60 6.88 1.21
C GLU A 30 -11.89 7.05 -0.14
N THR A 31 -12.59 6.81 -1.24
CA THR A 31 -12.03 6.86 -2.60
C THR A 31 -11.73 8.29 -3.08
N ASN A 32 -12.28 9.30 -2.41
CA ASN A 32 -12.13 10.72 -2.75
C ASN A 32 -11.09 11.45 -1.88
N VAL A 33 -10.36 10.74 -1.03
CA VAL A 33 -9.33 11.26 -0.13
C VAL A 33 -7.95 10.84 -0.61
N ASN A 34 -6.97 11.72 -0.46
CA ASN A 34 -5.57 11.39 -0.66
C ASN A 34 -4.98 10.90 0.66
N TYR A 35 -4.35 9.75 0.66
CA TYR A 35 -3.72 9.17 1.84
C TYR A 35 -2.21 9.17 1.73
N CYS A 36 -1.57 9.41 2.87
CA CYS A 36 -0.17 9.16 3.09
C CYS A 36 -0.05 8.02 4.12
N PHE A 37 0.21 6.81 3.65
CA PHE A 37 0.40 5.65 4.51
C PHE A 37 1.82 5.64 5.05
N VAL A 38 1.97 5.75 6.35
CA VAL A 38 3.25 5.77 7.05
C VAL A 38 3.34 4.62 8.03
N GLY A 39 4.52 4.07 8.20
CA GLY A 39 4.76 2.94 9.10
C GLY A 39 6.19 2.42 8.94
N ILE A 40 6.63 1.60 9.87
CA ILE A 40 7.92 0.91 9.76
C ILE A 40 7.91 -0.02 8.55
N ARG A 41 9.08 -0.56 8.16
CA ARG A 41 9.15 -1.55 7.08
C ARG A 41 8.29 -2.78 7.45
N ARG A 42 7.73 -3.45 6.46
CA ARG A 42 6.95 -4.69 6.57
C ARG A 42 5.60 -4.58 7.31
N THR A 43 5.08 -3.38 7.53
CA THR A 43 3.74 -3.20 8.16
C THR A 43 2.57 -3.31 7.20
N GLY A 44 2.83 -3.58 5.91
CA GLY A 44 1.76 -3.73 4.91
C GLY A 44 1.29 -2.41 4.29
N LYS A 45 2.13 -1.35 4.24
CA LYS A 45 1.78 -0.06 3.58
C LYS A 45 1.37 -0.24 2.12
N SER A 46 2.18 -0.98 1.34
CA SER A 46 1.88 -1.30 -0.06
C SER A 46 0.57 -2.08 -0.19
N TYR A 47 0.30 -3.01 0.71
CA TYR A 47 -0.95 -3.79 0.75
C TYR A 47 -2.17 -2.93 1.06
N MET A 48 -2.03 -1.82 1.81
CA MET A 48 -3.11 -0.83 1.96
C MET A 48 -3.44 -0.15 0.62
N MET A 49 -2.43 0.13 -0.22
CA MET A 49 -2.66 0.61 -1.57
C MET A 49 -3.37 -0.44 -2.43
N TYR A 50 -2.95 -1.71 -2.37
CA TYR A 50 -3.60 -2.78 -3.11
C TYR A 50 -5.06 -2.98 -2.67
N GLN A 51 -5.34 -2.87 -1.37
CA GLN A 51 -6.71 -2.92 -0.85
C GLN A 51 -7.57 -1.79 -1.43
N GLN A 52 -7.03 -0.58 -1.48
CA GLN A 52 -7.76 0.56 -2.05
C GLN A 52 -7.93 0.43 -3.58
N ILE A 53 -6.94 -0.08 -4.29
CA ILE A 53 -7.05 -0.38 -5.72
C ILE A 53 -8.18 -1.39 -5.98
N LYS A 54 -8.25 -2.48 -5.22
CA LYS A 54 -9.33 -3.47 -5.32
C LYS A 54 -10.71 -2.88 -4.98
N GLN A 55 -10.76 -1.95 -4.03
CA GLN A 55 -12.00 -1.23 -3.72
C GLN A 55 -12.44 -0.35 -4.90
N LEU A 56 -11.52 0.42 -5.49
CA LEU A 56 -11.80 1.24 -6.68
C LEU A 56 -12.31 0.39 -7.86
N GLU A 57 -11.70 -0.78 -8.09
CA GLU A 57 -12.11 -1.72 -9.12
C GLU A 57 -13.53 -2.25 -8.83
N ALA A 58 -13.84 -2.60 -7.59
CA ALA A 58 -15.17 -3.03 -7.17
C ALA A 58 -16.23 -1.91 -7.32
N ASP A 59 -15.81 -0.66 -7.16
CA ASP A 59 -16.65 0.53 -7.38
C ASP A 59 -16.78 0.90 -8.89
N GLY A 60 -16.20 0.08 -9.78
CA GLY A 60 -16.33 0.21 -11.23
C GLY A 60 -15.30 1.12 -11.90
N ILE A 61 -14.23 1.52 -11.21
CA ILE A 61 -13.13 2.27 -11.80
C ILE A 61 -12.26 1.34 -12.65
N PRO A 62 -12.11 1.61 -13.96
CA PRO A 62 -11.28 0.78 -14.83
C PRO A 62 -9.81 0.77 -14.38
N LEU A 63 -9.15 -0.38 -14.47
CA LEU A 63 -7.73 -0.53 -14.15
C LEU A 63 -6.80 0.34 -15.04
N SER A 64 -7.28 0.79 -16.21
CA SER A 64 -6.57 1.77 -17.03
C SER A 64 -6.50 3.16 -16.42
N GLN A 65 -7.40 3.48 -15.48
CA GLN A 65 -7.39 4.73 -14.73
C GLN A 65 -6.60 4.64 -13.41
N ILE A 66 -5.95 3.52 -13.14
CA ILE A 66 -5.16 3.30 -11.94
C ILE A 66 -3.70 3.19 -12.32
N ILE A 67 -2.90 4.08 -11.76
CA ILE A 67 -1.45 4.13 -11.95
C ILE A 67 -0.80 3.76 -10.62
N TYR A 68 0.01 2.70 -10.62
CA TYR A 68 0.81 2.28 -9.50
C TYR A 68 2.29 2.31 -9.88
N VAL A 69 3.12 2.93 -9.04
CA VAL A 69 4.58 2.94 -9.20
C VAL A 69 5.22 2.71 -7.83
N ASN A 70 6.02 1.66 -7.72
CA ASN A 70 6.88 1.40 -6.57
C ASN A 70 8.30 1.88 -6.88
N PHE A 71 8.78 2.85 -6.12
CA PHE A 71 10.10 3.45 -6.27
C PHE A 71 11.22 2.67 -5.55
N GLU A 72 10.95 1.46 -5.04
CA GLU A 72 12.01 0.50 -4.66
C GLU A 72 12.51 -0.32 -5.85
N ASP A 73 11.88 -0.23 -7.03
CA ASP A 73 12.33 -0.90 -8.25
C ASP A 73 13.70 -0.35 -8.66
N GLU A 74 14.69 -1.24 -8.80
CA GLU A 74 16.06 -0.86 -9.11
C GLU A 74 16.21 -0.15 -10.47
N ARG A 75 15.29 -0.37 -11.39
CA ARG A 75 15.26 0.31 -12.69
C ARG A 75 14.92 1.80 -12.58
N LEU A 76 14.41 2.23 -11.41
CA LEU A 76 14.05 3.63 -11.09
C LEU A 76 15.13 4.36 -10.29
N LEU A 77 16.28 3.74 -9.98
CA LEU A 77 17.32 4.31 -9.14
C LEU A 77 17.86 5.67 -9.64
N GLU A 78 17.93 5.87 -10.94
CA GLU A 78 18.39 7.13 -11.55
C GLU A 78 17.25 8.13 -11.79
N MET A 79 16.02 7.80 -11.41
CA MET A 79 14.87 8.68 -11.59
C MET A 79 14.97 9.91 -10.67
N THR A 80 14.67 11.06 -11.22
CA THR A 80 14.70 12.35 -10.51
C THR A 80 13.28 12.93 -10.39
N ALA A 81 13.12 13.97 -9.57
CA ALA A 81 11.85 14.68 -9.46
C ALA A 81 11.36 15.29 -10.79
N GLU A 82 12.28 15.60 -11.70
CA GLU A 82 11.96 16.12 -13.03
C GLU A 82 11.26 15.06 -13.90
N ASP A 83 11.63 13.79 -13.71
CA ASP A 83 11.04 12.67 -14.45
C ASP A 83 9.64 12.27 -13.95
N LEU A 84 9.23 12.67 -12.74
CA LEU A 84 7.94 12.28 -12.15
C LEU A 84 6.75 12.68 -13.02
N ASN A 85 6.88 13.75 -13.83
CA ASN A 85 5.81 14.15 -14.73
C ASN A 85 5.53 13.13 -15.84
N LEU A 86 6.53 12.33 -16.23
CA LEU A 86 6.36 11.25 -17.22
C LEU A 86 5.32 10.21 -16.75
N ILE A 87 5.21 9.98 -15.44
CA ILE A 87 4.20 9.07 -14.88
C ILE A 87 2.79 9.54 -15.24
N LEU A 88 2.53 10.85 -15.11
CA LEU A 88 1.23 11.42 -15.48
C LEU A 88 0.98 11.33 -16.97
N GLU A 89 1.97 11.65 -17.78
CA GLU A 89 1.86 11.62 -19.25
C GLU A 89 1.56 10.21 -19.76
N ILE A 90 2.30 9.21 -19.25
CA ILE A 90 2.09 7.81 -19.59
C ILE A 90 0.71 7.34 -19.08
N GLY A 91 0.35 7.73 -17.85
CA GLY A 91 -0.94 7.36 -17.27
C GLY A 91 -2.13 7.90 -18.03
N LEU A 92 -2.09 9.16 -18.47
CA LEU A 92 -3.13 9.77 -19.30
C LEU A 92 -3.23 9.10 -20.69
N GLU A 93 -2.10 8.70 -21.25
CA GLU A 93 -2.06 7.94 -22.51
C GLU A 93 -2.71 6.55 -22.35
N ILE A 94 -2.41 5.85 -21.24
CA ILE A 94 -2.97 4.51 -20.97
C ILE A 94 -4.45 4.56 -20.64
N SER A 95 -4.89 5.62 -19.96
CA SER A 95 -6.29 5.75 -19.54
C SER A 95 -7.27 5.97 -20.68
N GLU A 96 -6.78 6.49 -21.83
CA GLU A 96 -7.57 6.79 -23.02
C GLU A 96 -8.83 7.64 -22.74
N THR A 97 -8.85 8.36 -21.61
CA THR A 97 -9.98 9.18 -21.16
C THR A 97 -9.51 10.53 -20.67
N ASP A 98 -10.40 11.53 -20.67
CA ASP A 98 -10.14 12.84 -20.07
C ASP A 98 -10.24 12.83 -18.52
N ILE A 99 -10.54 11.67 -17.94
CA ILE A 99 -10.66 11.50 -16.49
C ILE A 99 -9.26 11.37 -15.88
N LYS A 100 -9.03 12.15 -14.83
CA LYS A 100 -7.75 12.08 -14.10
C LYS A 100 -7.56 10.72 -13.45
N PRO A 101 -6.44 10.03 -13.71
CA PRO A 101 -6.17 8.73 -13.10
C PRO A 101 -5.94 8.84 -11.59
N TYR A 102 -6.18 7.74 -10.89
CA TYR A 102 -5.76 7.54 -9.51
C TYR A 102 -4.29 7.15 -9.48
N LEU A 103 -3.52 7.80 -8.62
CA LEU A 103 -2.08 7.61 -8.49
C LEU A 103 -1.74 6.93 -7.17
N PHE A 104 -0.99 5.86 -7.24
CA PHE A 104 -0.45 5.12 -6.10
C PHE A 104 1.07 5.12 -6.22
N LEU A 105 1.73 5.91 -5.39
CA LEU A 105 3.18 6.17 -5.43
C LEU A 105 3.82 5.55 -4.19
N ASP A 106 4.28 4.32 -4.34
CA ASP A 106 4.81 3.51 -3.25
C ASP A 106 6.29 3.81 -3.02
N GLU A 107 6.68 4.01 -1.74
CA GLU A 107 8.03 4.37 -1.29
C GLU A 107 8.58 5.61 -2.02
N ILE A 108 7.72 6.64 -2.22
CA ILE A 108 8.02 7.86 -3.00
C ILE A 108 9.23 8.64 -2.44
N GLN A 109 9.56 8.49 -1.16
CA GLN A 109 10.72 9.16 -0.54
C GLN A 109 12.07 8.71 -1.12
N ASN A 110 12.08 7.71 -1.99
CA ASN A 110 13.30 7.33 -2.73
C ASN A 110 13.65 8.33 -3.83
N ILE A 111 12.72 9.21 -4.21
CA ILE A 111 12.95 10.30 -5.17
C ILE A 111 13.16 11.61 -4.42
N ASN A 112 14.36 12.18 -4.47
CA ASN A 112 14.61 13.47 -3.83
C ASN A 112 13.77 14.59 -4.46
N GLY A 113 13.11 15.40 -3.62
CA GLY A 113 12.29 16.53 -4.08
C GLY A 113 10.90 16.16 -4.61
N TRP A 114 10.44 14.94 -4.35
CA TRP A 114 9.12 14.43 -4.73
C TRP A 114 7.95 15.27 -4.18
N GLU A 115 8.15 15.94 -3.06
CA GLU A 115 7.11 16.68 -2.33
C GLU A 115 6.47 17.77 -3.17
N LYS A 116 7.29 18.47 -3.96
CA LYS A 116 6.82 19.54 -4.85
C LYS A 116 5.91 19.00 -5.96
N PHE A 117 6.26 17.84 -6.52
CA PHE A 117 5.46 17.16 -7.52
C PHE A 117 4.11 16.75 -6.93
N VAL A 118 4.11 15.99 -5.82
CA VAL A 118 2.92 15.47 -5.16
C VAL A 118 1.99 16.62 -4.73
N ARG A 119 2.53 17.71 -4.17
CA ARG A 119 1.76 18.89 -3.84
C ARG A 119 1.07 19.49 -5.06
N ARG A 120 1.83 19.69 -6.14
CA ARG A 120 1.31 20.27 -7.39
C ARG A 120 0.15 19.46 -7.95
N ILE A 121 0.29 18.13 -8.06
CA ILE A 121 -0.76 17.28 -8.64
C ILE A 121 -1.96 17.15 -7.71
N ALA A 122 -1.78 17.21 -6.38
CA ALA A 122 -2.89 17.29 -5.43
C ALA A 122 -3.68 18.59 -5.59
N ASP A 123 -2.99 19.73 -5.78
CA ASP A 123 -3.64 21.03 -6.07
C ASP A 123 -4.39 21.00 -7.41
N MET A 124 -3.90 20.24 -8.38
CA MET A 124 -4.58 19.96 -9.64
C MET A 124 -5.75 18.96 -9.51
N LYS A 125 -6.08 18.51 -8.28
CA LYS A 125 -7.19 17.60 -7.98
C LYS A 125 -7.03 16.18 -8.56
N TYR A 126 -5.82 15.70 -8.68
CA TYR A 126 -5.58 14.26 -8.83
C TYR A 126 -5.86 13.54 -7.51
N ARG A 127 -6.25 12.28 -7.59
CA ARG A 127 -6.32 11.39 -6.44
C ARG A 127 -5.00 10.66 -6.31
N ILE A 128 -4.35 10.85 -5.14
CA ILE A 128 -2.98 10.39 -4.93
C ILE A 128 -2.89 9.70 -3.58
N ASN A 129 -2.36 8.50 -3.60
CA ASN A 129 -1.99 7.78 -2.40
C ASN A 129 -0.49 7.55 -2.42
N ILE A 130 0.16 7.84 -1.31
CA ILE A 130 1.61 7.71 -1.19
C ILE A 130 1.96 6.85 0.02
N THR A 131 3.07 6.13 -0.06
CA THR A 131 3.66 5.48 1.11
C THR A 131 5.07 5.98 1.37
N GLY A 132 5.52 5.75 2.58
CA GLY A 132 6.90 5.95 2.96
C GLY A 132 7.21 5.55 4.40
N SER A 133 8.49 5.45 4.72
CA SER A 133 8.94 5.12 6.06
C SER A 133 8.71 6.29 7.03
N ASN A 134 8.36 5.98 8.30
CA ASN A 134 8.08 6.97 9.34
C ASN A 134 9.15 8.04 9.47
N SER A 135 10.43 7.64 9.45
CA SER A 135 11.53 8.56 9.68
C SER A 135 11.68 9.65 8.62
N LYS A 136 11.27 9.33 7.37
CA LYS A 136 11.35 10.27 6.24
C LYS A 136 10.04 11.03 6.01
N MET A 137 8.88 10.43 6.30
CA MET A 137 7.56 10.99 5.95
C MET A 137 6.93 11.84 7.06
N LEU A 138 7.34 11.66 8.31
CA LEU A 138 6.82 12.43 9.46
C LEU A 138 7.70 13.62 9.85
N SER A 139 8.68 14.00 9.03
CA SER A 139 9.40 15.25 9.27
C SER A 139 8.43 16.43 9.24
N SER A 140 8.67 17.44 10.08
CA SER A 140 7.82 18.63 10.15
C SER A 140 7.69 19.35 8.79
N GLU A 141 8.72 19.27 7.97
CA GLU A 141 8.73 19.84 6.61
C GLU A 141 7.75 19.11 5.68
N ILE A 142 7.76 17.78 5.68
CA ILE A 142 6.87 16.98 4.84
C ILE A 142 5.44 17.11 5.33
N ALA A 143 5.21 17.01 6.64
CA ALA A 143 3.88 17.22 7.21
C ALA A 143 3.31 18.61 6.84
N SER A 144 4.15 19.66 6.85
CA SER A 144 3.75 20.99 6.40
C SER A 144 3.46 21.03 4.90
N THR A 145 4.27 20.38 4.07
CA THR A 145 4.11 20.38 2.61
C THR A 145 2.86 19.61 2.18
N LEU A 146 2.56 18.49 2.83
CA LEU A 146 1.38 17.66 2.57
C LEU A 146 0.12 18.20 3.25
N GLY A 147 0.27 19.07 4.26
CA GLY A 147 -0.81 19.54 5.12
C GLY A 147 -2.03 20.04 4.36
N GLY A 148 -3.22 19.60 4.81
CA GLY A 148 -4.51 19.92 4.23
C GLY A 148 -4.83 19.26 2.88
N ARG A 149 -3.92 18.46 2.31
CA ARG A 149 -4.09 17.72 1.06
C ARG A 149 -4.15 16.22 1.23
N PHE A 150 -3.56 15.73 2.30
CA PHE A 150 -3.44 14.32 2.61
C PHE A 150 -3.90 14.02 4.03
N VAL A 151 -4.54 12.89 4.20
CA VAL A 151 -4.76 12.28 5.50
C VAL A 151 -3.59 11.34 5.77
N ILE A 152 -2.86 11.62 6.85
CA ILE A 152 -1.76 10.73 7.28
C ILE A 152 -2.37 9.56 8.04
N MET A 153 -2.09 8.36 7.57
CA MET A 153 -2.55 7.12 8.18
C MET A 153 -1.37 6.28 8.63
N ASN A 154 -1.28 6.07 9.94
CA ASN A 154 -0.26 5.20 10.50
C ASN A 154 -0.66 3.74 10.31
N ILE A 155 0.20 2.98 9.62
CA ILE A 155 0.02 1.56 9.40
C ILE A 155 0.91 0.81 10.40
N TYR A 156 0.24 0.09 11.26
CA TYR A 156 0.86 -0.76 12.27
C TYR A 156 0.96 -2.20 11.76
N PRO A 157 1.86 -3.00 12.34
CA PRO A 157 1.82 -4.44 12.15
C PRO A 157 0.43 -5.03 12.40
N TYR A 158 0.19 -6.25 11.98
CA TYR A 158 -1.12 -6.88 12.20
C TYR A 158 -1.46 -6.93 13.69
N SER A 159 -2.69 -6.56 14.02
CA SER A 159 -3.27 -6.89 15.32
C SER A 159 -3.48 -8.40 15.43
N PHE A 160 -3.60 -8.92 16.65
CA PHE A 160 -3.86 -10.34 16.85
C PHE A 160 -5.13 -10.81 16.12
N SER A 161 -6.17 -9.99 16.05
CA SER A 161 -7.39 -10.31 15.30
C SER A 161 -7.13 -10.42 13.79
N GLU A 162 -6.33 -9.52 13.21
CA GLU A 162 -5.93 -9.58 11.80
C GLU A 162 -5.04 -10.80 11.54
N TYR A 163 -4.13 -11.11 12.47
CA TYR A 163 -3.30 -12.32 12.41
C TYR A 163 -4.16 -13.59 12.38
N LEU A 164 -5.19 -13.67 13.20
CA LEU A 164 -6.09 -14.81 13.22
C LEU A 164 -6.87 -14.95 11.89
N ILE A 165 -7.36 -13.85 11.34
CA ILE A 165 -8.01 -13.85 10.01
C ILE A 165 -7.04 -14.34 8.93
N ALA A 166 -5.80 -13.86 8.96
CA ALA A 166 -4.74 -14.24 8.05
C ALA A 166 -4.44 -15.75 8.07
N ASN A 167 -4.59 -16.37 9.24
CA ASN A 167 -4.42 -17.80 9.43
C ASN A 167 -5.72 -18.63 9.26
N ASN A 168 -6.72 -18.06 8.55
CA ASN A 168 -8.00 -18.71 8.27
C ASN A 168 -8.79 -19.10 9.54
N MET A 169 -8.50 -18.49 10.65
CA MET A 169 -9.23 -18.71 11.89
C MET A 169 -10.41 -17.73 11.96
N THR A 170 -11.47 -18.02 11.20
CA THR A 170 -12.63 -17.15 10.99
C THR A 170 -13.69 -17.21 12.07
N LYS A 171 -13.50 -18.05 13.11
CA LYS A 171 -14.43 -18.08 14.24
C LYS A 171 -14.42 -16.75 14.96
N ASN A 172 -15.60 -16.24 15.30
CA ASN A 172 -15.71 -15.07 16.17
C ASN A 172 -15.17 -15.44 17.55
N TYR A 173 -13.96 -14.97 17.87
CA TYR A 173 -13.26 -15.35 19.12
C TYR A 173 -13.94 -14.83 20.39
N LEU A 174 -14.87 -13.91 20.23
CA LEU A 174 -15.75 -13.48 21.31
C LEU A 174 -16.75 -14.58 21.70
N ASP A 175 -17.02 -15.52 20.79
CA ASP A 175 -17.91 -16.67 20.99
C ASP A 175 -17.15 -17.98 21.27
N VAL A 176 -15.90 -17.91 21.77
CA VAL A 176 -15.10 -19.10 22.15
C VAL A 176 -15.80 -19.86 23.26
N ILE A 177 -16.45 -20.96 22.90
CA ILE A 177 -17.35 -21.70 23.76
C ILE A 177 -16.65 -22.95 24.35
N SER A 178 -15.76 -23.61 23.57
CA SER A 178 -15.14 -24.85 23.97
C SER A 178 -13.75 -24.66 24.59
N THR A 179 -13.35 -25.60 25.48
CA THR A 179 -11.99 -25.65 26.02
C THR A 179 -10.93 -25.82 24.94
N LYS A 180 -11.26 -26.57 23.87
CA LYS A 180 -10.39 -26.78 22.71
C LYS A 180 -10.16 -25.46 21.97
N ASP A 181 -11.22 -24.71 21.65
CA ASP A 181 -11.11 -23.43 20.95
C ASP A 181 -10.24 -22.44 21.76
N ARG A 182 -10.36 -22.44 23.10
CA ARG A 182 -9.50 -21.62 23.97
C ARG A 182 -8.03 -22.01 23.89
N ALA A 183 -7.73 -23.31 23.88
CA ALA A 183 -6.37 -23.81 23.75
C ALA A 183 -5.78 -23.44 22.39
N ASP A 184 -6.56 -23.55 21.31
CA ASP A 184 -6.14 -23.19 19.96
C ASP A 184 -5.85 -21.70 19.85
N VAL A 185 -6.72 -20.84 20.37
CA VAL A 185 -6.49 -19.38 20.42
C VAL A 185 -5.25 -19.01 21.25
N GLN A 186 -5.05 -19.68 22.41
CA GLN A 186 -3.87 -19.44 23.24
C GLN A 186 -2.57 -19.86 22.54
N ASN A 187 -2.58 -20.96 21.80
CA ASN A 187 -1.45 -21.41 21.00
C ASN A 187 -1.12 -20.39 19.88
N GLN A 188 -2.14 -19.87 19.20
CA GLN A 188 -1.93 -18.85 18.18
C GLN A 188 -1.44 -17.53 18.76
N TYR A 189 -1.92 -17.14 19.94
CA TYR A 189 -1.42 -15.95 20.65
C TYR A 189 0.07 -16.11 21.01
N ASN A 190 0.48 -17.28 21.49
CA ASN A 190 1.89 -17.55 21.78
C ASN A 190 2.75 -17.47 20.51
N LYS A 191 2.29 -18.02 19.38
CA LYS A 191 2.96 -17.89 18.08
C LYS A 191 3.07 -16.42 17.67
N TYR A 192 1.98 -15.66 17.71
CA TYR A 192 1.94 -14.25 17.37
C TYR A 192 2.95 -13.42 18.18
N VAL A 193 3.03 -13.65 19.50
CA VAL A 193 3.97 -12.93 20.38
C VAL A 193 5.43 -13.35 20.13
N THR A 194 5.65 -14.62 19.77
CA THR A 194 7.01 -15.19 19.62
C THR A 194 7.64 -14.86 18.28
N TYR A 195 6.85 -14.95 17.20
CA TYR A 195 7.36 -14.89 15.82
C TYR A 195 7.03 -13.57 15.12
N GLY A 196 6.34 -12.67 15.80
CA GLY A 196 6.01 -11.38 15.27
C GLY A 196 4.68 -11.32 14.53
N ASP A 197 4.45 -10.16 14.00
CA ASP A 197 3.17 -9.70 13.49
C ASP A 197 3.28 -9.16 12.05
N THR A 198 4.41 -9.41 11.36
CA THR A 198 4.65 -8.96 10.00
C THR A 198 4.20 -9.97 8.94
N GLU A 199 3.99 -9.51 7.71
CA GLU A 199 3.55 -10.37 6.59
C GLU A 199 4.57 -11.43 6.18
N GLU A 200 5.87 -11.10 6.27
CA GLU A 200 6.93 -12.06 5.93
C GLU A 200 7.07 -13.17 6.96
N ASP A 201 6.94 -12.82 8.24
CA ASP A 201 6.95 -13.83 9.32
C ASP A 201 5.84 -14.86 9.15
N LYS A 202 4.71 -14.48 8.51
CA LYS A 202 3.62 -15.41 8.22
C LYS A 202 3.90 -16.38 7.07
N GLN A 203 4.60 -15.90 6.04
CA GLN A 203 4.99 -16.77 4.93
C GLN A 203 6.01 -17.83 5.41
N GLU A 204 6.91 -17.46 6.33
CA GLU A 204 7.81 -18.41 6.97
C GLU A 204 7.06 -19.38 7.89
N ILE A 205 6.11 -18.91 8.69
CA ILE A 205 5.29 -19.77 9.57
C ILE A 205 4.43 -20.73 8.73
N ALA A 206 3.80 -20.26 7.66
CA ALA A 206 3.02 -21.11 6.77
C ALA A 206 3.89 -22.14 6.04
N ALA A 207 5.15 -21.82 5.73
CA ALA A 207 6.09 -22.76 5.14
C ALA A 207 6.54 -23.86 6.12
N ILE A 208 6.61 -23.54 7.42
CA ILE A 208 7.00 -24.49 8.48
C ILE A 208 5.84 -25.45 8.80
N ASP A 209 4.59 -25.01 8.77
CA ASP A 209 3.41 -25.84 9.05
C ASP A 209 3.10 -26.84 7.90
N HIS A 210 3.84 -26.81 6.77
CA HIS A 210 3.74 -27.73 5.64
C HIS A 210 4.89 -28.76 5.56
N ILE A 211 5.79 -28.80 6.55
CA ILE A 211 6.82 -29.82 6.71
C ILE A 211 6.39 -30.83 7.80
#